data_04e51f917dda2de22384fc3c3fbe05e4
#
_entry.id   04e51f917dda2de22384fc3c3fbe05e4
#
_cell.length_a   1.000
_cell.length_b   1.000
_cell.length_c   1.000
_cell.angle_alpha   90.00
_cell.angle_beta   90.00
_cell.angle_gamma   90.00
#
_symmetry.space_group_name_H-M   'P 1'
#
loop_
_entity.id
_entity.type
_entity.pdbx_description
1 polymer ?
#
loop_
_entity_poly.entity_id
_entity_poly.type
_entity_poly.pdbx_seq_one_letter_code
_entity_poly.pdbx_strand_id
1 'polypeptide(L)'
;IAVLDEVASKIKEGMTTEEIDKIVYDTTTKMGGIPAPLNYEGFPKSVCTSVNEEVCHGIPSPKVVLKDGDIINVDVSTIYKGYYSDSSRMFCIGNVSEEKRKLVRVVKECVELGLEQVKPWGFLGDMSQAVYDHATENGYQVVRNIGGHGVGLEFHEDPWVGYIYKKGTQMVMAPGMMFTIEPMVNMGTHKISVDKKNGWTVYTNDKKPSAQWEIQVLVTEDGHEVISY
;
A
#
# COMPACT_ATOMS: atom_id res chain seq x y z
N ILE A 1 0.14 12.64 -1.47
CA ILE A 1 1.43 12.81 -2.19
C ILE A 1 2.39 13.65 -1.35
N ALA A 2 2.10 14.92 -1.05
CA ALA A 2 3.01 15.83 -0.35
C ALA A 2 3.49 15.32 1.03
N VAL A 3 2.68 14.55 1.74
CA VAL A 3 3.05 13.92 3.02
C VAL A 3 4.10 12.83 2.79
N LEU A 4 3.92 11.98 1.78
CA LEU A 4 4.90 10.97 1.39
C LEU A 4 6.21 11.58 0.88
N ASP A 5 6.14 12.72 0.18
CA ASP A 5 7.33 13.48 -0.27
C ASP A 5 8.10 14.03 0.93
N GLU A 6 7.40 14.51 1.96
CA GLU A 6 8.04 14.97 3.20
C GLU A 6 8.70 13.81 3.96
N VAL A 7 8.05 12.63 4.04
CA VAL A 7 8.66 11.42 4.59
C VAL A 7 9.91 11.04 3.77
N ALA A 8 9.81 11.00 2.43
CA ALA A 8 10.92 10.66 1.54
C ALA A 8 12.15 11.56 1.74
N SER A 9 11.92 12.83 2.05
CA SER A 9 13.00 13.81 2.30
C SER A 9 13.76 13.59 3.62
N LYS A 10 13.17 12.84 4.56
CA LYS A 10 13.66 12.72 5.95
C LYS A 10 14.02 11.30 6.37
N ILE A 11 13.37 10.31 5.79
CA ILE A 11 13.51 8.90 6.19
C ILE A 11 14.96 8.41 6.01
N LYS A 12 15.51 7.81 7.06
CA LYS A 12 16.89 7.32 7.07
C LYS A 12 17.13 6.26 8.14
N GLU A 13 18.26 5.59 8.05
CA GLU A 13 18.74 4.72 9.11
C GLU A 13 18.79 5.43 10.46
N GLY A 14 18.45 4.69 11.52
CA GLY A 14 18.42 5.18 12.90
C GLY A 14 17.11 5.87 13.29
N MET A 15 16.22 6.22 12.35
CA MET A 15 14.89 6.71 12.67
C MET A 15 14.02 5.60 13.24
N THR A 16 13.18 5.94 14.20
CA THR A 16 12.09 5.09 14.66
C THR A 16 10.86 5.24 13.77
N THR A 17 10.02 4.21 13.70
CA THR A 17 8.73 4.32 13.00
C THR A 17 7.78 5.32 13.68
N GLU A 18 7.95 5.58 15.00
CA GLU A 18 7.26 6.65 15.72
C GLU A 18 7.63 8.04 15.20
N GLU A 19 8.89 8.28 14.83
CA GLU A 19 9.30 9.57 14.23
C GLU A 19 8.68 9.75 12.85
N ILE A 20 8.47 8.66 12.09
CA ILE A 20 7.74 8.70 10.81
C ILE A 20 6.27 9.08 11.06
N ASP A 21 5.62 8.45 12.04
CA ASP A 21 4.24 8.80 12.45
C ASP A 21 4.12 10.29 12.78
N LYS A 22 5.08 10.82 13.55
CA LYS A 22 5.11 12.25 13.87
C LYS A 22 5.24 13.13 12.63
N ILE A 23 6.11 12.77 11.67
CA ILE A 23 6.25 13.52 10.41
C ILE A 23 4.93 13.53 9.64
N VAL A 24 4.28 12.37 9.53
CA VAL A 24 3.00 12.24 8.83
C VAL A 24 1.92 13.07 9.52
N TYR A 25 1.77 12.94 10.83
CA TYR A 25 0.79 13.70 11.61
C TYR A 25 0.98 15.22 11.46
N ASP A 26 2.21 15.70 11.71
CA ASP A 26 2.52 17.13 11.68
C ASP A 26 2.32 17.72 10.27
N THR A 27 2.72 16.98 9.22
CA THR A 27 2.59 17.43 7.82
C THR A 27 1.14 17.44 7.39
N THR A 28 0.40 16.38 7.65
CA THR A 28 -1.03 16.26 7.30
C THR A 28 -1.84 17.36 7.97
N THR A 29 -1.67 17.56 9.27
CA THR A 29 -2.42 18.58 10.03
C THR A 29 -2.03 20.00 9.64
N LYS A 30 -0.76 20.26 9.38
CA LYS A 30 -0.28 21.57 8.87
C LYS A 30 -0.91 21.93 7.52
N MET A 31 -1.18 20.93 6.68
CA MET A 31 -1.84 21.11 5.38
C MET A 31 -3.38 21.18 5.49
N GLY A 32 -3.94 21.08 6.69
CA GLY A 32 -5.38 21.13 6.93
C GLY A 32 -6.10 19.80 6.70
N GLY A 33 -5.36 18.70 6.55
CA GLY A 33 -5.88 17.33 6.49
C GLY A 33 -6.00 16.70 7.89
N ILE A 34 -6.63 15.54 7.92
CA ILE A 34 -6.73 14.68 9.11
C ILE A 34 -6.17 13.33 8.73
N PRO A 35 -5.21 12.74 9.49
CA PRO A 35 -4.75 11.38 9.24
C PRO A 35 -5.91 10.39 9.38
N ALA A 36 -6.28 9.71 8.31
CA ALA A 36 -7.44 8.83 8.29
C ALA A 36 -7.28 7.57 9.18
N PRO A 37 -6.08 6.98 9.32
CA PRO A 37 -5.92 5.80 10.16
C PRO A 37 -6.10 6.08 11.65
N LEU A 38 -5.85 7.32 12.10
CA LEU A 38 -5.86 7.67 13.53
C LEU A 38 -7.25 7.48 14.15
N ASN A 39 -7.35 6.51 15.05
CA ASN A 39 -8.58 6.06 15.72
C ASN A 39 -9.58 5.31 14.81
N TYR A 40 -9.24 5.05 13.54
CA TYR A 40 -10.07 4.22 12.68
C TYR A 40 -10.11 2.78 13.22
N GLU A 41 -11.32 2.32 13.58
CA GLU A 41 -11.53 1.00 14.23
C GLU A 41 -10.57 0.69 15.40
N GLY A 42 -10.06 1.74 16.06
CA GLY A 42 -9.13 1.62 17.19
C GLY A 42 -7.65 1.57 16.81
N PHE A 43 -7.29 1.81 15.53
CA PHE A 43 -5.88 1.95 15.14
C PHE A 43 -5.26 3.18 15.82
N PRO A 44 -4.09 3.05 16.48
CA PRO A 44 -3.63 4.08 17.43
C PRO A 44 -2.73 5.15 16.83
N LYS A 45 -2.45 5.13 15.51
CA LYS A 45 -1.43 5.94 14.85
C LYS A 45 -1.95 6.63 13.59
N SER A 46 -1.17 7.58 13.06
CA SER A 46 -1.55 8.42 11.91
C SER A 46 -1.18 7.82 10.56
N VAL A 47 -0.43 6.72 10.56
CA VAL A 47 0.16 6.08 9.39
C VAL A 47 0.40 4.60 9.69
N CYS A 48 0.38 3.75 8.68
CA CYS A 48 0.92 2.41 8.81
C CYS A 48 2.40 2.39 8.36
N THR A 49 3.24 1.68 9.13
CA THR A 49 4.66 1.51 8.82
C THR A 49 5.02 0.03 8.90
N SER A 50 5.26 -0.61 7.76
CA SER A 50 5.47 -2.06 7.69
C SER A 50 6.91 -2.36 7.24
N VAL A 51 7.71 -2.97 8.15
CA VAL A 51 9.14 -3.19 7.95
C VAL A 51 9.41 -4.67 7.61
N ASN A 52 10.16 -4.92 6.54
CA ASN A 52 10.64 -6.23 6.09
C ASN A 52 9.51 -7.29 5.96
N GLU A 53 9.35 -8.19 6.95
CA GLU A 53 8.33 -9.25 6.94
C GLU A 53 6.92 -8.78 7.35
N GLU A 54 6.76 -7.53 7.73
CA GLU A 54 5.46 -6.92 7.91
C GLU A 54 4.85 -6.63 6.54
N VAL A 55 3.66 -7.19 6.31
CA VAL A 55 2.95 -7.10 5.03
C VAL A 55 2.24 -5.76 4.90
N CYS A 56 1.46 -5.40 5.94
CA CYS A 56 0.72 -4.14 6.04
C CYS A 56 0.30 -3.87 7.50
N HIS A 57 -0.31 -2.72 7.74
CA HIS A 57 -0.87 -2.28 9.02
C HIS A 57 0.13 -2.32 10.20
N GLY A 58 1.42 -2.18 9.92
CA GLY A 58 2.44 -2.04 10.96
C GLY A 58 2.18 -0.79 11.81
N ILE A 59 2.13 -0.97 13.14
CA ILE A 59 1.88 0.14 14.07
C ILE A 59 3.20 0.86 14.39
N PRO A 60 3.34 2.15 14.09
CA PRO A 60 4.49 2.96 14.47
C PRO A 60 4.85 2.83 15.96
N SER A 61 6.15 2.67 16.25
CA SER A 61 6.65 2.44 17.60
C SER A 61 8.04 3.04 17.81
N PRO A 62 8.31 3.60 19.01
CA PRO A 62 9.65 4.06 19.36
C PRO A 62 10.66 2.93 19.54
N LYS A 63 10.19 1.67 19.54
CA LYS A 63 11.04 0.48 19.67
C LYS A 63 11.47 -0.10 18.33
N VAL A 64 10.82 0.28 17.24
CA VAL A 64 11.16 -0.15 15.88
C VAL A 64 12.06 0.92 15.27
N VAL A 65 13.35 0.63 15.22
CA VAL A 65 14.38 1.51 14.67
C VAL A 65 14.81 0.98 13.31
N LEU A 66 14.78 1.81 12.29
CA LEU A 66 15.21 1.46 10.92
C LEU A 66 16.72 1.22 10.89
N LYS A 67 17.13 0.15 10.23
CA LYS A 67 18.52 -0.32 10.12
C LYS A 67 18.97 -0.32 8.67
N ASP A 68 20.27 -0.27 8.48
CA ASP A 68 20.90 -0.53 7.18
C ASP A 68 20.42 -1.87 6.60
N GLY A 69 19.92 -1.86 5.37
CA GLY A 69 19.38 -3.03 4.71
C GLY A 69 17.88 -3.29 4.92
N ASP A 70 17.16 -2.46 5.68
CA ASP A 70 15.71 -2.57 5.80
C ASP A 70 14.99 -2.05 4.56
N ILE A 71 13.82 -2.63 4.28
CA ILE A 71 12.80 -2.05 3.42
C ILE A 71 11.57 -1.74 4.29
N ILE A 72 10.91 -0.64 4.02
CA ILE A 72 9.71 -0.23 4.77
C ILE A 72 8.66 0.32 3.81
N ASN A 73 7.42 -0.12 3.99
CA ASN A 73 6.25 0.54 3.43
C ASN A 73 5.79 1.65 4.40
N VAL A 74 5.51 2.82 3.87
CA VAL A 74 4.85 3.93 4.59
C VAL A 74 3.56 4.21 3.85
N ASP A 75 2.45 3.99 4.53
CA ASP A 75 1.11 4.01 3.99
C ASP A 75 0.33 5.16 4.63
N VAL A 76 0.00 6.15 3.79
CA VAL A 76 -0.56 7.45 4.20
C VAL A 76 -1.94 7.64 3.62
N SER A 77 -2.91 7.62 4.50
CA SER A 77 -4.30 7.95 4.16
C SER A 77 -4.72 9.25 4.83
N THR A 78 -5.39 10.12 4.11
CA THR A 78 -5.72 11.48 4.58
C THR A 78 -7.18 11.82 4.29
N ILE A 79 -7.86 12.41 5.28
CA ILE A 79 -9.15 13.07 5.08
C ILE A 79 -8.89 14.54 4.79
N TYR A 80 -9.34 15.02 3.63
CA TYR A 80 -9.26 16.43 3.27
C TYR A 80 -10.60 16.92 2.73
N LYS A 81 -11.18 17.94 3.39
CA LYS A 81 -12.50 18.50 3.03
C LYS A 81 -13.62 17.45 2.92
N GLY A 82 -13.55 16.38 3.73
CA GLY A 82 -14.54 15.31 3.75
C GLY A 82 -14.31 14.19 2.75
N TYR A 83 -13.21 14.22 2.00
CA TYR A 83 -12.82 13.14 1.06
C TYR A 83 -11.57 12.44 1.55
N TYR A 84 -11.48 11.13 1.26
CA TYR A 84 -10.34 10.29 1.59
C TYR A 84 -9.38 10.18 0.40
N SER A 85 -8.09 10.29 0.69
CA SER A 85 -7.02 9.90 -0.23
C SER A 85 -6.17 8.83 0.40
N ASP A 86 -5.67 7.90 -0.42
CA ASP A 86 -4.89 6.76 0.03
C ASP A 86 -3.74 6.47 -0.93
N SER A 87 -2.54 6.28 -0.39
CA SER A 87 -1.36 5.85 -1.16
C SER A 87 -0.20 5.45 -0.27
N SER A 88 0.61 4.52 -0.75
CA SER A 88 1.80 4.08 -0.03
C SER A 88 3.03 3.97 -0.91
N ARG A 89 4.20 4.08 -0.28
CA ARG A 89 5.50 3.91 -0.96
C ARG A 89 6.44 3.03 -0.15
N MET A 90 7.29 2.29 -0.88
CA MET A 90 8.42 1.57 -0.30
C MET A 90 9.66 2.46 -0.22
N PHE A 91 10.36 2.36 0.89
CA PHE A 91 11.65 3.00 1.08
C PHE A 91 12.72 1.94 1.37
N CYS A 92 13.88 2.09 0.72
CA CYS A 92 15.07 1.29 0.94
C CYS A 92 16.00 2.04 1.87
N ILE A 93 16.36 1.46 3.01
CA ILE A 93 17.18 2.11 4.04
C ILE A 93 18.65 1.64 3.90
N GLY A 94 19.53 2.57 3.55
CA GLY A 94 20.96 2.28 3.39
C GLY A 94 21.27 1.23 2.31
N ASN A 95 22.10 0.24 2.65
CA ASN A 95 22.60 -0.79 1.73
C ASN A 95 21.68 -2.01 1.68
N VAL A 96 20.54 -1.87 1.01
CA VAL A 96 19.56 -2.95 0.84
C VAL A 96 20.07 -3.99 -0.15
N SER A 97 19.89 -5.28 0.15
CA SER A 97 20.27 -6.39 -0.73
C SER A 97 19.54 -6.32 -2.08
N GLU A 98 20.17 -6.86 -3.14
CA GLU A 98 19.57 -6.87 -4.47
C GLU A 98 18.25 -7.65 -4.51
N GLU A 99 18.10 -8.69 -3.71
CA GLU A 99 16.86 -9.46 -3.60
C GLU A 99 15.70 -8.61 -3.08
N LYS A 100 15.94 -7.80 -2.03
CA LYS A 100 14.92 -6.89 -1.49
C LYS A 100 14.67 -5.72 -2.46
N ARG A 101 15.70 -5.17 -3.11
CA ARG A 101 15.53 -4.14 -4.15
C ARG A 101 14.70 -4.65 -5.32
N LYS A 102 14.94 -5.90 -5.75
CA LYS A 102 14.14 -6.54 -6.79
C LYS A 102 12.68 -6.67 -6.35
N LEU A 103 12.41 -7.09 -5.11
CA LEU A 103 11.04 -7.18 -4.59
C LEU A 103 10.33 -5.81 -4.63
N VAL A 104 10.98 -4.75 -4.14
CA VAL A 104 10.45 -3.37 -4.16
C VAL A 104 10.18 -2.90 -5.59
N ARG A 105 11.08 -3.19 -6.54
CA ARG A 105 10.88 -2.84 -7.94
C ARG A 105 9.69 -3.60 -8.53
N VAL A 106 9.62 -4.91 -8.33
CA VAL A 106 8.55 -5.75 -8.88
C VAL A 106 7.17 -5.35 -8.35
N VAL A 107 7.03 -5.01 -7.07
CA VAL A 107 5.74 -4.56 -6.56
C VAL A 107 5.31 -3.24 -7.18
N LYS A 108 6.24 -2.31 -7.42
CA LYS A 108 5.95 -1.07 -8.14
C LYS A 108 5.52 -1.34 -9.59
N GLU A 109 6.24 -2.20 -10.29
CA GLU A 109 5.89 -2.65 -11.64
C GLU A 109 4.51 -3.34 -11.67
N CYS A 110 4.14 -4.11 -10.65
CA CYS A 110 2.79 -4.68 -10.50
C CYS A 110 1.71 -3.59 -10.50
N VAL A 111 1.93 -2.50 -9.76
CA VAL A 111 0.99 -1.37 -9.73
C VAL A 111 0.90 -0.70 -11.10
N GLU A 112 2.04 -0.45 -11.75
CA GLU A 112 2.10 0.18 -13.08
C GLU A 112 1.37 -0.67 -14.14
N LEU A 113 1.64 -1.98 -14.18
CA LEU A 113 0.96 -2.92 -15.09
C LEU A 113 -0.53 -3.08 -14.77
N GLY A 114 -0.89 -3.04 -13.48
CA GLY A 114 -2.28 -3.01 -13.05
C GLY A 114 -3.00 -1.76 -13.53
N LEU A 115 -2.36 -0.60 -13.37
CA LEU A 115 -2.88 0.70 -13.82
C LEU A 115 -3.13 0.75 -15.34
N GLU A 116 -2.25 0.15 -16.15
CA GLU A 116 -2.44 0.05 -17.61
C GLU A 116 -3.73 -0.68 -18.01
N GLN A 117 -4.28 -1.52 -17.12
CA GLN A 117 -5.54 -2.23 -17.37
C GLN A 117 -6.77 -1.42 -16.94
N VAL A 118 -6.60 -0.32 -16.21
CA VAL A 118 -7.72 0.52 -15.76
C VAL A 118 -8.25 1.35 -16.92
N LYS A 119 -9.46 1.03 -17.34
CA LYS A 119 -10.18 1.73 -18.42
C LYS A 119 -11.68 1.54 -18.24
N PRO A 120 -12.50 2.48 -18.73
CA PRO A 120 -13.95 2.35 -18.67
C PRO A 120 -14.41 1.06 -19.36
N TRP A 121 -15.34 0.36 -18.71
CA TRP A 121 -15.96 -0.89 -19.17
C TRP A 121 -15.03 -2.11 -19.24
N GLY A 122 -13.77 -1.98 -18.76
CA GLY A 122 -12.88 -3.10 -18.47
C GLY A 122 -13.29 -3.81 -17.17
N PHE A 123 -12.66 -4.93 -16.85
CA PHE A 123 -12.92 -5.69 -15.63
C PHE A 123 -11.80 -5.52 -14.60
N LEU A 124 -12.14 -5.48 -13.32
CA LEU A 124 -11.12 -5.51 -12.24
C LEU A 124 -10.23 -6.76 -12.33
N GLY A 125 -10.76 -7.87 -12.87
CA GLY A 125 -9.99 -9.08 -13.13
C GLY A 125 -8.87 -8.90 -14.17
N ASP A 126 -8.99 -7.95 -15.10
CA ASP A 126 -7.93 -7.65 -16.08
C ASP A 126 -6.69 -7.11 -15.35
N MET A 127 -6.90 -6.16 -14.45
CA MET A 127 -5.87 -5.59 -13.58
C MET A 127 -5.30 -6.65 -12.63
N SER A 128 -6.18 -7.42 -11.99
CA SER A 128 -5.80 -8.51 -11.08
C SER A 128 -4.87 -9.52 -11.74
N GLN A 129 -5.20 -9.96 -12.96
CA GLN A 129 -4.38 -10.91 -13.71
C GLN A 129 -3.00 -10.34 -14.05
N ALA A 130 -2.93 -9.08 -14.50
CA ALA A 130 -1.65 -8.45 -14.84
C ALA A 130 -0.71 -8.38 -13.62
N VAL A 131 -1.23 -7.96 -12.46
CA VAL A 131 -0.49 -7.95 -11.18
C VAL A 131 -0.01 -9.35 -10.80
N TYR A 132 -0.93 -10.33 -10.84
CA TYR A 132 -0.62 -11.72 -10.46
C TYR A 132 0.47 -12.35 -11.33
N ASP A 133 0.34 -12.22 -12.65
CA ASP A 133 1.27 -12.81 -13.61
C ASP A 133 2.67 -12.19 -13.43
N HIS A 134 2.78 -10.88 -13.35
CA HIS A 134 4.07 -10.22 -13.17
C HIS A 134 4.76 -10.62 -11.87
N ALA A 135 4.04 -10.64 -10.74
CA ALA A 135 4.60 -11.06 -9.47
C ALA A 135 5.09 -12.52 -9.50
N THR A 136 4.28 -13.43 -10.06
CA THR A 136 4.58 -14.87 -10.09
C THR A 136 5.68 -15.22 -11.09
N GLU A 137 5.74 -14.57 -12.26
CA GLU A 137 6.84 -14.69 -13.23
C GLU A 137 8.18 -14.24 -12.65
N ASN A 138 8.17 -13.30 -11.71
CA ASN A 138 9.35 -12.89 -10.96
C ASN A 138 9.70 -13.79 -9.78
N GLY A 139 8.91 -14.86 -9.54
CA GLY A 139 9.14 -15.84 -8.47
C GLY A 139 8.55 -15.47 -7.11
N TYR A 140 7.69 -14.47 -7.05
CA TYR A 140 7.03 -13.98 -5.83
C TYR A 140 5.60 -14.49 -5.68
N GLN A 141 5.01 -14.23 -4.52
CA GLN A 141 3.63 -14.62 -4.22
C GLN A 141 2.80 -13.39 -3.85
N VAL A 142 1.61 -13.26 -4.44
CA VAL A 142 0.67 -12.20 -4.11
C VAL A 142 -0.19 -12.61 -2.92
N VAL A 143 -0.39 -11.70 -1.97
CA VAL A 143 -1.31 -11.88 -0.83
C VAL A 143 -2.74 -11.98 -1.36
N ARG A 144 -3.55 -12.88 -0.73
CA ARG A 144 -4.86 -13.26 -1.27
C ARG A 144 -6.05 -12.70 -0.50
N ASN A 145 -5.84 -12.42 0.78
CA ASN A 145 -6.93 -12.11 1.73
C ASN A 145 -6.98 -10.63 2.12
N ILE A 146 -6.06 -9.84 1.61
CA ILE A 146 -6.00 -8.39 1.75
C ILE A 146 -5.73 -7.83 0.37
N GLY A 147 -6.30 -6.69 0.05
CA GLY A 147 -6.19 -6.06 -1.26
C GLY A 147 -6.74 -4.66 -1.24
N GLY A 148 -6.86 -4.05 -2.40
CA GLY A 148 -7.39 -2.71 -2.57
C GLY A 148 -8.90 -2.62 -2.38
N HIS A 149 -9.38 -1.42 -2.37
CA HIS A 149 -10.77 -1.09 -2.07
C HIS A 149 -11.20 0.19 -2.76
N GLY A 150 -12.50 0.41 -2.86
CA GLY A 150 -13.05 1.72 -3.16
C GLY A 150 -12.68 2.70 -2.06
N VAL A 151 -12.44 3.96 -2.43
CA VAL A 151 -12.06 5.03 -1.50
C VAL A 151 -12.51 6.38 -2.05
N GLY A 152 -13.00 7.25 -1.19
CA GLY A 152 -13.41 8.59 -1.61
C GLY A 152 -14.33 9.26 -0.61
N LEU A 153 -15.54 8.79 -0.46
CA LEU A 153 -16.48 9.29 0.56
C LEU A 153 -16.28 8.59 1.91
N GLU A 154 -15.85 7.34 1.85
CA GLU A 154 -15.46 6.55 3.01
C GLU A 154 -14.01 6.08 2.87
N PHE A 155 -13.40 5.66 3.97
CA PHE A 155 -12.03 5.15 3.96
C PHE A 155 -11.96 3.83 3.16
N HIS A 156 -12.88 2.92 3.44
CA HIS A 156 -13.02 1.67 2.71
C HIS A 156 -14.47 1.53 2.23
N GLU A 157 -14.64 1.45 0.93
CA GLU A 157 -15.95 1.25 0.29
C GLU A 157 -15.83 0.25 -0.87
N ASP A 158 -16.92 -0.16 -1.48
CA ASP A 158 -16.89 -0.98 -2.69
C ASP A 158 -16.24 -0.22 -3.86
N PRO A 159 -15.51 -0.92 -4.75
CA PRO A 159 -15.37 -2.37 -4.84
C PRO A 159 -14.21 -2.94 -4.01
N TRP A 160 -14.29 -4.22 -3.67
CA TRP A 160 -13.11 -5.01 -3.29
C TRP A 160 -12.19 -5.23 -4.50
N VAL A 161 -10.90 -4.97 -4.33
CA VAL A 161 -9.88 -5.05 -5.38
C VAL A 161 -8.83 -6.12 -5.02
N GLY A 162 -9.08 -7.35 -5.42
CA GLY A 162 -8.15 -8.46 -5.19
C GLY A 162 -7.24 -8.73 -6.39
N TYR A 163 -6.15 -9.48 -6.17
CA TYR A 163 -5.09 -9.69 -7.16
C TYR A 163 -4.86 -11.16 -7.54
N ILE A 164 -5.91 -11.99 -7.47
CA ILE A 164 -5.83 -13.42 -7.81
C ILE A 164 -6.91 -13.83 -8.83
N TYR A 165 -7.56 -12.87 -9.44
CA TYR A 165 -8.68 -13.08 -10.34
C TYR A 165 -8.23 -13.12 -11.80
N LYS A 166 -9.04 -13.77 -12.62
CA LYS A 166 -8.76 -13.95 -14.05
C LYS A 166 -9.28 -12.77 -14.86
N LYS A 167 -8.62 -12.51 -15.96
CA LYS A 167 -9.07 -11.56 -16.98
C LYS A 167 -10.53 -11.80 -17.39
N GLY A 168 -11.29 -10.70 -17.56
CA GLY A 168 -12.70 -10.74 -17.94
C GLY A 168 -13.63 -11.16 -16.80
N THR A 169 -13.19 -11.06 -15.54
CA THR A 169 -14.00 -11.39 -14.35
C THR A 169 -14.01 -10.23 -13.35
N GLN A 170 -14.78 -10.36 -12.29
CA GLN A 170 -15.01 -9.35 -11.26
C GLN A 170 -15.83 -8.16 -11.77
N MET A 171 -15.91 -7.08 -10.98
CA MET A 171 -16.71 -5.91 -11.30
C MET A 171 -16.20 -5.21 -12.56
N VAL A 172 -17.12 -4.68 -13.35
CA VAL A 172 -16.82 -3.80 -14.48
C VAL A 172 -16.47 -2.42 -13.95
N MET A 173 -15.39 -1.86 -14.43
CA MET A 173 -14.95 -0.51 -14.09
C MET A 173 -15.79 0.51 -14.85
N ALA A 174 -16.64 1.25 -14.14
CA ALA A 174 -17.45 2.31 -14.71
C ALA A 174 -16.80 3.69 -14.49
N PRO A 175 -16.98 4.65 -15.42
CA PRO A 175 -16.56 6.04 -15.19
C PRO A 175 -17.10 6.59 -13.87
N GLY A 176 -16.24 7.28 -13.11
CA GLY A 176 -16.54 7.77 -11.77
C GLY A 176 -16.18 6.82 -10.63
N MET A 177 -15.84 5.57 -10.91
CA MET A 177 -15.32 4.67 -9.88
C MET A 177 -13.92 5.12 -9.44
N MET A 178 -13.69 5.11 -8.11
CA MET A 178 -12.41 5.41 -7.50
C MET A 178 -12.02 4.28 -6.56
N PHE A 179 -10.79 3.78 -6.68
CA PHE A 179 -10.30 2.66 -5.88
C PHE A 179 -8.77 2.68 -5.77
N THR A 180 -8.23 1.87 -4.85
CA THR A 180 -6.78 1.69 -4.69
C THR A 180 -6.26 0.52 -5.53
N ILE A 181 -5.02 0.65 -6.00
CA ILE A 181 -4.22 -0.45 -6.53
C ILE A 181 -3.03 -0.60 -5.59
N GLU A 182 -3.06 -1.64 -4.74
CA GLU A 182 -2.12 -1.81 -3.62
C GLU A 182 -1.67 -3.27 -3.42
N PRO A 183 -1.17 -3.95 -4.43
CA PRO A 183 -0.78 -5.34 -4.28
C PRO A 183 0.29 -5.50 -3.20
N MET A 184 0.09 -6.47 -2.30
CA MET A 184 1.10 -6.92 -1.36
C MET A 184 1.78 -8.16 -1.93
N VAL A 185 3.10 -8.07 -2.13
CA VAL A 185 3.90 -9.11 -2.79
C VAL A 185 4.93 -9.65 -1.81
N ASN A 186 4.87 -10.96 -1.55
CA ASN A 186 5.74 -11.66 -0.62
C ASN A 186 6.88 -12.37 -1.35
N MET A 187 8.08 -12.27 -0.81
CA MET A 187 9.26 -12.98 -1.32
C MET A 187 9.14 -14.51 -1.18
N GLY A 188 8.32 -14.98 -0.25
CA GLY A 188 8.11 -16.40 0.03
C GLY A 188 6.66 -16.83 -0.16
N THR A 189 6.01 -17.28 0.91
CA THR A 189 4.62 -17.76 0.85
C THR A 189 3.61 -16.59 0.78
N HIS A 190 2.46 -16.84 0.12
CA HIS A 190 1.31 -15.93 0.17
C HIS A 190 0.57 -15.94 1.52
N LYS A 191 0.91 -16.89 2.42
CA LYS A 191 0.22 -17.05 3.71
C LYS A 191 0.68 -15.97 4.69
N ILE A 192 -0.29 -15.38 5.35
CA ILE A 192 -0.13 -14.27 6.28
C ILE A 192 -0.81 -14.57 7.62
N SER A 193 -0.45 -13.82 8.64
CA SER A 193 -1.11 -13.87 9.95
C SER A 193 -1.11 -12.48 10.59
N VAL A 194 -2.20 -12.17 11.28
CA VAL A 194 -2.33 -10.95 12.07
C VAL A 194 -1.70 -11.16 13.45
N ASP A 195 -0.99 -10.15 13.95
CA ASP A 195 -0.45 -10.14 15.30
C ASP A 195 -1.59 -10.18 16.33
N LYS A 196 -1.64 -11.28 17.09
CA LYS A 196 -2.69 -11.48 18.12
C LYS A 196 -2.60 -10.51 19.28
N LYS A 197 -1.48 -9.82 19.47
CA LYS A 197 -1.27 -8.91 20.60
C LYS A 197 -1.79 -7.50 20.29
N ASN A 198 -1.56 -7.02 19.07
CA ASN A 198 -2.00 -5.68 18.68
C ASN A 198 -3.24 -5.69 17.78
N GLY A 199 -3.61 -6.85 17.18
CA GLY A 199 -4.80 -7.03 16.38
C GLY A 199 -4.71 -6.42 14.97
N TRP A 200 -3.58 -5.81 14.57
CA TRP A 200 -3.42 -5.04 13.34
C TRP A 200 -2.32 -5.54 12.43
N THR A 201 -1.07 -5.54 12.92
CA THR A 201 0.10 -5.82 12.09
C THR A 201 0.01 -7.18 11.44
N VAL A 202 0.12 -7.22 10.13
CA VAL A 202 0.09 -8.43 9.32
C VAL A 202 1.51 -8.86 9.00
N TYR A 203 1.82 -10.14 9.21
CA TYR A 203 3.14 -10.73 8.95
C TYR A 203 3.07 -11.83 7.90
N THR A 204 4.16 -11.99 7.14
CA THR A 204 4.38 -13.22 6.37
C THR A 204 4.61 -14.41 7.31
N ASN A 205 3.99 -15.56 7.00
CA ASN A 205 4.11 -16.75 7.87
C ASN A 205 5.51 -17.35 7.86
N ASP A 206 6.29 -17.14 6.83
CA ASP A 206 7.67 -17.64 6.69
C ASP A 206 8.74 -16.62 7.07
N LYS A 207 8.33 -15.44 7.55
CA LYS A 207 9.22 -14.36 7.97
C LYS A 207 10.15 -13.82 6.87
N LYS A 208 9.81 -14.08 5.62
CA LYS A 208 10.50 -13.46 4.47
C LYS A 208 9.93 -12.08 4.17
N PRO A 209 10.69 -11.18 3.55
CA PRO A 209 10.24 -9.85 3.23
C PRO A 209 8.97 -9.81 2.39
N SER A 210 8.16 -8.78 2.64
CA SER A 210 7.01 -8.36 1.85
C SER A 210 7.22 -6.93 1.36
N ALA A 211 6.58 -6.55 0.28
CA ALA A 211 6.52 -5.18 -0.20
C ALA A 211 5.10 -4.86 -0.69
N GLN A 212 4.70 -3.61 -0.47
CA GLN A 212 3.45 -3.03 -0.95
C GLN A 212 3.76 -1.68 -1.61
N TRP A 213 3.10 -1.39 -2.72
CA TRP A 213 3.07 -0.07 -3.31
C TRP A 213 1.62 0.25 -3.64
N GLU A 214 1.20 1.49 -3.45
CA GLU A 214 -0.19 1.83 -3.60
C GLU A 214 -0.41 3.17 -4.30
N ILE A 215 -1.42 3.18 -5.14
CA ILE A 215 -1.96 4.38 -5.78
C ILE A 215 -3.48 4.39 -5.68
N GLN A 216 -4.06 5.57 -5.64
CA GLN A 216 -5.49 5.79 -5.82
C GLN A 216 -5.78 6.22 -7.24
N VAL A 217 -6.75 5.59 -7.89
CA VAL A 217 -7.08 5.81 -9.29
C VAL A 217 -8.57 6.09 -9.47
N LEU A 218 -8.87 7.04 -10.36
CA LEU A 218 -10.21 7.35 -10.86
C LEU A 218 -10.37 6.78 -12.28
N VAL A 219 -11.45 6.05 -12.52
CA VAL A 219 -11.86 5.66 -13.87
C VAL A 219 -12.55 6.85 -14.54
N THR A 220 -12.03 7.31 -15.69
CA THR A 220 -12.61 8.41 -16.46
C THR A 220 -13.46 7.88 -17.64
N GLU A 221 -14.08 8.77 -18.41
CA GLU A 221 -14.89 8.39 -19.59
C GLU A 221 -14.05 7.72 -20.69
N ASP A 222 -12.74 8.02 -20.77
CA ASP A 222 -11.84 7.61 -21.84
C ASP A 222 -10.57 6.89 -21.34
N GLY A 223 -10.43 6.67 -20.02
CA GLY A 223 -9.25 6.02 -19.45
C GLY A 223 -9.24 6.04 -17.93
N HIS A 224 -8.18 6.58 -17.34
CA HIS A 224 -8.01 6.73 -15.91
C HIS A 224 -7.20 7.98 -15.55
N GLU A 225 -7.33 8.39 -14.30
CA GLU A 225 -6.52 9.45 -13.68
C GLU A 225 -5.96 8.95 -12.35
N VAL A 226 -4.65 9.13 -12.11
CA VAL A 226 -4.02 8.82 -10.83
C VAL A 226 -4.23 9.99 -9.88
N ILE A 227 -4.94 9.76 -8.79
CA ILE A 227 -5.32 10.78 -7.79
C ILE A 227 -4.26 10.92 -6.71
N SER A 228 -3.71 9.81 -6.23
CA SER A 228 -2.65 9.78 -5.22
C SER A 228 -1.65 8.65 -5.50
N TYR A 229 -0.34 8.88 -5.21
CA TYR A 229 0.75 7.93 -5.48
C TYR A 229 1.95 8.13 -4.53
#